data_fca96d69a6063abf189e1c2c55a75122
#
_entry.id   fca96d69a6063abf189e1c2c55a75122
#
_cell.length_a   1.000
_cell.length_b   1.000
_cell.length_c   1.000
_cell.angle_alpha   90.00
_cell.angle_beta   90.00
_cell.angle_gamma   90.00
#
_symmetry.space_group_name_H-M   'P 1'
#
loop_
_entity.id
_entity.type
_entity.pdbx_description
1 polymer ?
#
loop_
_entity_poly.entity_id
_entity_poly.type
_entity_poly.pdbx_seq_one_letter_code
_entity_poly.pdbx_strand_id
1 'polypeptide(L)'
;TNADFCFPIEGYEAPYGKAQLVMIADTAVTPDLPTNTDEFMEFCKANKGKVTYPALPDFTGSAFVRNVIYDICGYEQFMDMEADKETVKAAIEPALEYLRELNPYLWNEGKTFPKDSTALTNMYSDGEVVMDISYGAYSTATNIENGTYTETSQSFQFDKGTIGNTNYIAI
;
A
#
# COMPACT_ATOMS: atom_id res chain seq x y z
N THR A 1 -13.77 -13.91 11.52
CA THR A 1 -13.95 -12.61 12.19
C THR A 1 -15.36 -12.50 12.73
N ASN A 2 -15.54 -11.87 13.88
CA ASN A 2 -16.84 -11.70 14.53
C ASN A 2 -17.35 -10.25 14.38
N ALA A 3 -16.67 -9.45 13.57
CA ALA A 3 -17.01 -8.05 13.34
C ALA A 3 -16.67 -7.62 11.91
N ASP A 4 -17.49 -6.74 11.35
CA ASP A 4 -17.26 -6.00 10.11
C ASP A 4 -17.00 -4.53 10.50
N PHE A 5 -15.83 -3.99 10.12
CA PHE A 5 -15.37 -2.64 10.49
C PHE A 5 -15.67 -2.27 11.96
N CYS A 6 -15.30 -3.14 12.90
CA CYS A 6 -15.54 -2.99 14.35
C CYS A 6 -17.00 -3.19 14.83
N PHE A 7 -17.98 -3.38 13.96
CA PHE A 7 -19.35 -3.70 14.34
C PHE A 7 -19.54 -5.21 14.45
N PRO A 8 -20.15 -5.73 15.54
CA PRO A 8 -20.45 -7.15 15.68
C PRO A 8 -21.37 -7.64 14.56
N ILE A 9 -21.01 -8.73 13.89
CA ILE A 9 -21.83 -9.30 12.79
C ILE A 9 -23.07 -10.07 13.31
N GLU A 10 -23.09 -10.50 14.55
CA GLU A 10 -24.20 -11.16 15.26
C GLU A 10 -24.91 -12.29 14.48
N GLY A 11 -24.22 -12.86 13.48
CA GLY A 11 -24.77 -13.91 12.63
C GLY A 11 -25.59 -13.44 11.43
N TYR A 12 -25.70 -12.12 11.21
CA TYR A 12 -26.40 -11.53 10.05
C TYR A 12 -25.52 -11.36 8.81
N GLU A 13 -24.23 -11.61 8.94
CA GLU A 13 -23.25 -11.46 7.86
C GLU A 13 -22.33 -12.67 7.79
N ALA A 14 -22.02 -13.11 6.57
CA ALA A 14 -21.06 -14.18 6.31
C ALA A 14 -19.80 -13.64 5.61
N PRO A 15 -18.60 -13.87 6.14
CA PRO A 15 -17.36 -13.47 5.47
C PRO A 15 -17.18 -14.35 4.22
N TYR A 16 -16.92 -13.74 3.05
CA TYR A 16 -16.70 -14.46 1.80
C TYR A 16 -15.34 -14.18 1.15
N GLY A 17 -14.66 -13.10 1.52
CA GLY A 17 -13.38 -12.76 0.93
C GLY A 17 -12.54 -11.88 1.83
N LYS A 18 -11.24 -11.90 1.61
CA LYS A 18 -10.27 -11.00 2.23
C LYS A 18 -9.49 -10.26 1.15
N ALA A 19 -9.26 -8.99 1.38
CA ALA A 19 -8.34 -8.17 0.61
C ALA A 19 -7.25 -7.64 1.54
N GLN A 20 -6.04 -7.48 1.01
CA GLN A 20 -4.91 -6.95 1.75
C GLN A 20 -3.98 -6.19 0.81
N LEU A 21 -3.49 -5.05 1.27
CA LEU A 21 -2.51 -4.27 0.54
C LEU A 21 -1.23 -5.07 0.40
N VAL A 22 -0.75 -5.21 -0.82
CA VAL A 22 0.55 -5.78 -1.16
C VAL A 22 1.30 -4.83 -2.09
N MET A 23 2.60 -4.75 -1.91
CA MET A 23 3.52 -4.15 -2.86
C MET A 23 4.06 -5.27 -3.75
N ILE A 24 4.38 -4.96 -5.00
CA ILE A 24 4.80 -5.94 -6.00
C ILE A 24 6.03 -5.38 -6.70
N ALA A 25 7.08 -6.19 -6.83
CA ALA A 25 8.27 -5.82 -7.57
C ALA A 25 8.89 -7.04 -8.26
N ASP A 26 9.64 -6.81 -9.32
CA ASP A 26 10.36 -7.85 -10.03
C ASP A 26 11.71 -8.11 -9.35
N THR A 27 11.85 -9.29 -8.73
CA THR A 27 13.07 -9.69 -8.01
C THR A 27 14.28 -9.90 -8.92
N ALA A 28 14.11 -10.02 -10.23
CA ALA A 28 15.22 -10.00 -11.18
C ALA A 28 15.80 -8.58 -11.35
N VAL A 29 15.02 -7.54 -11.08
CA VAL A 29 15.42 -6.13 -11.18
C VAL A 29 15.76 -5.56 -9.78
N THR A 30 14.95 -5.89 -8.78
CA THR A 30 15.06 -5.42 -7.39
C THR A 30 15.08 -6.62 -6.44
N PRO A 31 16.22 -7.29 -6.25
CA PRO A 31 16.30 -8.52 -5.44
C PRO A 31 16.03 -8.30 -3.96
N ASP A 32 16.36 -7.11 -3.44
CA ASP A 32 16.20 -6.77 -2.02
C ASP A 32 14.89 -5.99 -1.83
N LEU A 33 13.86 -6.68 -1.35
CA LEU A 33 12.55 -6.10 -1.10
C LEU A 33 12.47 -5.53 0.32
N PRO A 34 11.97 -4.29 0.50
CA PRO A 34 11.92 -3.64 1.81
C PRO A 34 10.85 -4.26 2.72
N THR A 35 11.18 -4.41 4.00
CA THR A 35 10.28 -4.97 5.01
C THR A 35 9.76 -3.94 6.02
N ASN A 36 10.20 -2.70 5.91
CA ASN A 36 9.79 -1.58 6.77
C ASN A 36 10.00 -0.25 6.03
N THR A 37 9.56 0.84 6.63
CA THR A 37 9.66 2.18 6.04
C THR A 37 11.09 2.70 5.90
N ASP A 38 12.03 2.32 6.78
CA ASP A 38 13.43 2.72 6.65
C ASP A 38 14.08 2.06 5.43
N GLU A 39 13.88 0.76 5.27
CA GLU A 39 14.33 0.01 4.08
C GLU A 39 13.62 0.48 2.81
N PHE A 40 12.35 0.88 2.91
CA PHE A 40 11.61 1.45 1.78
C PHE A 40 12.21 2.79 1.33
N MET A 41 12.67 3.62 2.25
CA MET A 41 13.41 4.84 1.90
C MET A 41 14.68 4.51 1.10
N GLU A 42 15.48 3.54 1.55
CA GLU A 42 16.69 3.11 0.84
C GLU A 42 16.36 2.48 -0.52
N PHE A 43 15.29 1.69 -0.60
CA PHE A 43 14.76 1.15 -1.85
C PHE A 43 14.41 2.26 -2.85
N CYS A 44 13.73 3.33 -2.39
CA CYS A 44 13.39 4.48 -3.24
C CYS A 44 14.63 5.28 -3.66
N LYS A 45 15.63 5.41 -2.77
CA LYS A 45 16.91 6.05 -3.12
C LYS A 45 17.69 5.26 -4.18
N ALA A 46 17.74 3.93 -4.03
CA ALA A 46 18.40 3.04 -4.99
C ALA A 46 17.70 3.03 -6.36
N ASN A 47 16.37 3.18 -6.36
CA ASN A 47 15.52 3.18 -7.56
C ASN A 47 14.95 4.58 -7.84
N LYS A 48 15.76 5.63 -7.67
CA LYS A 48 15.32 7.02 -7.80
C LYS A 48 14.57 7.29 -9.10
N GLY A 49 13.38 7.86 -8.98
CA GLY A 49 12.50 8.20 -10.10
C GLY A 49 11.70 7.02 -10.67
N LYS A 50 11.83 5.83 -10.07
CA LYS A 50 11.15 4.61 -10.54
C LYS A 50 10.20 3.98 -9.51
N VAL A 51 9.88 4.67 -8.44
CA VAL A 51 8.92 4.23 -7.42
C VAL A 51 7.85 5.29 -7.28
N THR A 52 6.59 4.88 -7.20
CA THR A 52 5.46 5.78 -6.95
C THR A 52 4.27 5.01 -6.37
N TYR A 53 3.21 5.73 -6.04
CA TYR A 53 1.92 5.19 -5.60
C TYR A 53 0.78 6.00 -6.21
N PRO A 54 -0.46 5.49 -6.27
CA PRO A 54 -1.57 6.23 -6.86
C PRO A 54 -1.90 7.52 -6.11
N ALA A 55 -2.32 8.55 -6.84
CA ALA A 55 -2.75 9.81 -6.28
C ALA A 55 -3.92 9.64 -5.31
N LEU A 56 -3.95 10.42 -4.24
CA LEU A 56 -5.14 10.53 -3.40
C LEU A 56 -6.25 11.27 -4.18
N PRO A 57 -7.52 10.87 -4.11
CA PRO A 57 -8.11 9.92 -3.16
C PRO A 57 -8.28 8.48 -3.69
N ASP A 58 -7.48 8.00 -4.63
CA ASP A 58 -7.53 6.59 -5.02
C ASP A 58 -7.48 5.67 -3.80
N PHE A 59 -8.25 4.56 -3.83
CA PHE A 59 -8.39 3.66 -2.70
C PHE A 59 -7.05 3.00 -2.33
N THR A 60 -6.30 2.52 -3.32
CA THR A 60 -5.00 1.85 -3.13
C THR A 60 -3.94 2.86 -2.69
N GLY A 61 -3.91 4.05 -3.29
CA GLY A 61 -3.02 5.14 -2.88
C GLY A 61 -3.29 5.59 -1.44
N SER A 62 -4.56 5.73 -1.07
CA SER A 62 -4.96 6.06 0.31
C SER A 62 -4.60 4.94 1.30
N ALA A 63 -4.71 3.68 0.90
CA ALA A 63 -4.31 2.55 1.73
C ALA A 63 -2.79 2.50 1.92
N PHE A 64 -2.01 2.77 0.86
CA PHE A 64 -0.55 2.84 0.95
C PHE A 64 -0.08 3.94 1.93
N VAL A 65 -0.60 5.15 1.79
CA VAL A 65 -0.25 6.27 2.70
C VAL A 65 -0.62 5.94 4.15
N ARG A 66 -1.80 5.36 4.39
CA ARG A 66 -2.19 4.90 5.73
C ARG A 66 -1.27 3.79 6.25
N ASN A 67 -0.83 2.89 5.39
CA ASN A 67 0.11 1.84 5.78
C ASN A 67 1.45 2.42 6.25
N VAL A 68 1.98 3.43 5.54
CA VAL A 68 3.17 4.17 5.97
C VAL A 68 2.94 4.86 7.33
N ILE A 69 1.77 5.50 7.51
CA ILE A 69 1.41 6.12 8.80
C ILE A 69 1.40 5.08 9.92
N TYR A 70 0.81 3.91 9.70
CA TYR A 70 0.72 2.87 10.72
C TYR A 70 2.07 2.20 11.01
N ASP A 71 2.93 2.07 10.02
CA ASP A 71 4.28 1.53 10.24
C ASP A 71 5.14 2.47 11.09
N ILE A 72 5.07 3.78 10.85
CA ILE A 72 5.86 4.80 11.56
C ILE A 72 5.26 5.16 12.91
N CYS A 73 3.95 5.42 12.95
CA CYS A 73 3.29 5.98 14.13
C CYS A 73 2.65 4.91 15.05
N GLY A 74 2.50 3.65 14.57
CA GLY A 74 1.71 2.62 15.22
C GLY A 74 0.20 2.82 14.98
N TYR A 75 -0.54 1.74 14.73
CA TYR A 75 -1.98 1.83 14.46
C TYR A 75 -2.82 1.91 15.73
N GLU A 76 -2.29 1.42 16.86
CA GLU A 76 -3.01 1.30 18.12
C GLU A 76 -3.52 2.65 18.63
N GLN A 77 -2.72 3.70 18.45
CA GLN A 77 -3.11 5.05 18.90
C GLN A 77 -4.35 5.60 18.17
N PHE A 78 -4.65 5.09 16.97
CA PHE A 78 -5.80 5.56 16.18
C PHE A 78 -7.10 4.83 16.51
N MET A 79 -7.07 3.72 17.26
CA MET A 79 -8.26 2.91 17.53
C MET A 79 -9.29 3.65 18.38
N ASP A 80 -8.82 4.42 19.37
CA ASP A 80 -9.66 5.17 20.30
C ASP A 80 -9.45 6.70 20.19
N MET A 81 -8.77 7.15 19.14
CA MET A 81 -8.46 8.56 18.94
C MET A 81 -9.73 9.33 18.56
N GLU A 82 -9.95 10.47 19.21
CA GLU A 82 -10.99 11.39 18.81
C GLU A 82 -10.76 11.89 17.37
N ALA A 83 -11.84 11.91 16.58
CA ALA A 83 -11.81 12.36 15.17
C ALA A 83 -11.71 13.90 15.08
N ASP A 84 -10.75 14.49 15.79
CA ASP A 84 -10.41 15.90 15.73
C ASP A 84 -9.25 16.13 14.76
N LYS A 85 -9.39 17.12 13.89
CA LYS A 85 -8.42 17.40 12.82
C LYS A 85 -7.03 17.73 13.35
N GLU A 86 -6.92 18.53 14.40
CA GLU A 86 -5.61 18.96 14.92
C GLU A 86 -4.92 17.82 15.67
N THR A 87 -5.69 17.03 16.43
CA THR A 87 -5.21 15.84 17.13
C THR A 87 -4.68 14.81 16.14
N VAL A 88 -5.46 14.47 15.10
CA VAL A 88 -5.04 13.53 14.08
C VAL A 88 -3.82 14.03 13.32
N LYS A 89 -3.79 15.31 12.95
CA LYS A 89 -2.64 15.92 12.25
C LYS A 89 -1.36 15.83 13.07
N ALA A 90 -1.42 16.14 14.36
CA ALA A 90 -0.27 16.03 15.24
C ALA A 90 0.23 14.58 15.35
N ALA A 91 -0.68 13.61 15.45
CA ALA A 91 -0.35 12.20 15.57
C ALA A 91 0.32 11.62 14.32
N ILE A 92 -0.03 12.10 13.12
CA ILE A 92 0.52 11.60 11.86
C ILE A 92 1.72 12.42 11.34
N GLU A 93 2.09 13.52 11.99
CA GLU A 93 3.17 14.42 11.53
C GLU A 93 4.51 13.69 11.25
N PRO A 94 4.97 12.72 12.08
CA PRO A 94 6.20 11.97 11.77
C PRO A 94 6.12 11.24 10.42
N ALA A 95 4.98 10.65 10.09
CA ALA A 95 4.79 9.98 8.80
C ALA A 95 4.69 10.98 7.63
N LEU A 96 4.12 12.17 7.85
CA LEU A 96 4.09 13.22 6.84
C LEU A 96 5.49 13.78 6.57
N GLU A 97 6.34 13.92 7.59
CA GLU A 97 7.75 14.30 7.43
C GLU A 97 8.49 13.25 6.60
N TYR A 98 8.33 11.97 6.95
CA TYR A 98 8.89 10.87 6.16
C TYR A 98 8.47 10.92 4.67
N LEU A 99 7.17 11.12 4.39
CA LEU A 99 6.69 11.23 3.01
C LEU A 99 7.25 12.45 2.27
N ARG A 100 7.47 13.58 2.96
CA ARG A 100 8.14 14.76 2.38
C ARG A 100 9.60 14.47 2.02
N GLU A 101 10.31 13.73 2.87
CA GLU A 101 11.69 13.30 2.61
C GLU A 101 11.77 12.26 1.48
N LEU A 102 10.74 11.41 1.35
CA LEU A 102 10.64 10.39 0.31
C LEU A 102 10.39 10.99 -1.08
N ASN A 103 9.54 12.03 -1.18
CA ASN A 103 9.07 12.60 -2.44
C ASN A 103 10.17 12.87 -3.49
N PRO A 104 11.34 13.46 -3.15
CA PRO A 104 12.41 13.73 -4.13
C PRO A 104 13.00 12.49 -4.82
N TYR A 105 12.76 11.31 -4.27
CA TYR A 105 13.23 10.03 -4.82
C TYR A 105 12.16 9.32 -5.65
N LEU A 106 10.90 9.73 -5.53
CA LEU A 106 9.80 9.14 -6.27
C LEU A 106 9.79 9.53 -7.75
N TRP A 107 9.00 8.83 -8.54
CA TRP A 107 8.70 9.16 -9.92
C TRP A 107 8.25 10.64 -10.03
N ASN A 108 8.77 11.33 -11.04
CA ASN A 108 8.57 12.77 -11.22
C ASN A 108 8.84 13.62 -9.95
N GLU A 109 9.76 13.17 -9.10
CA GLU A 109 10.15 13.84 -7.85
C GLU A 109 8.95 14.05 -6.89
N GLY A 110 7.93 13.17 -6.96
CA GLY A 110 6.71 13.29 -6.16
C GLY A 110 5.85 14.52 -6.47
N LYS A 111 6.05 15.17 -7.62
CA LYS A 111 5.25 16.33 -8.06
C LYS A 111 3.90 15.93 -8.64
N THR A 112 3.85 14.75 -9.24
CA THR A 112 2.64 14.13 -9.77
C THR A 112 2.64 12.63 -9.46
N PHE A 113 1.45 12.04 -9.46
CA PHE A 113 1.24 10.64 -9.15
C PHE A 113 0.33 10.00 -10.20
N PRO A 114 0.41 8.68 -10.46
CA PRO A 114 -0.58 7.98 -11.27
C PRO A 114 -1.99 8.25 -10.77
N LYS A 115 -2.94 8.47 -11.67
CA LYS A 115 -4.32 8.86 -11.29
C LYS A 115 -5.06 7.80 -10.45
N ASP A 116 -4.72 6.53 -10.65
CA ASP A 116 -5.34 5.37 -10.01
C ASP A 116 -4.41 4.14 -10.05
N SER A 117 -4.81 3.07 -9.39
CA SER A 117 -4.07 1.80 -9.36
C SER A 117 -3.88 1.18 -10.74
N THR A 118 -4.85 1.31 -11.66
CA THR A 118 -4.72 0.81 -13.02
C THR A 118 -3.59 1.52 -13.78
N ALA A 119 -3.48 2.84 -13.62
CA ALA A 119 -2.39 3.59 -14.23
C ALA A 119 -1.03 3.15 -13.67
N LEU A 120 -0.92 2.89 -12.36
CA LEU A 120 0.31 2.39 -11.75
C LEU A 120 0.68 0.99 -12.29
N THR A 121 -0.29 0.07 -12.38
CA THR A 121 -0.08 -1.27 -12.94
C THR A 121 0.45 -1.21 -14.38
N ASN A 122 -0.09 -0.31 -15.22
CA ASN A 122 0.40 -0.11 -16.57
C ASN A 122 1.86 0.40 -16.58
N MET A 123 2.18 1.39 -15.73
CA MET A 123 3.56 1.90 -15.60
C MET A 123 4.55 0.81 -15.17
N TYR A 124 4.13 -0.08 -14.27
CA TYR A 124 4.94 -1.22 -13.84
C TYR A 124 5.12 -2.23 -14.97
N SER A 125 4.05 -2.61 -15.66
CA SER A 125 4.09 -3.52 -16.82
C SER A 125 4.97 -2.98 -17.95
N ASP A 126 4.95 -1.67 -18.19
CA ASP A 126 5.76 -1.00 -19.21
C ASP A 126 7.23 -0.78 -18.78
N GLY A 127 7.57 -1.11 -17.52
CA GLY A 127 8.91 -0.91 -16.96
C GLY A 127 9.27 0.55 -16.65
N GLU A 128 8.29 1.45 -16.63
CA GLU A 128 8.49 2.85 -16.25
C GLU A 128 8.79 2.98 -14.74
N VAL A 129 8.17 2.13 -13.92
CA VAL A 129 8.42 2.00 -12.49
C VAL A 129 8.77 0.56 -12.12
N VAL A 130 9.45 0.36 -10.98
CA VAL A 130 9.90 -0.96 -10.51
C VAL A 130 8.98 -1.56 -9.45
N MET A 131 7.93 -0.85 -9.06
CA MET A 131 6.99 -1.30 -8.03
C MET A 131 5.55 -0.98 -8.44
N ASP A 132 4.68 -1.95 -8.21
CA ASP A 132 3.22 -1.78 -8.24
C ASP A 132 2.63 -1.99 -6.85
N ILE A 133 1.39 -1.60 -6.65
CA ILE A 133 0.64 -1.74 -5.40
C ILE A 133 -0.75 -2.26 -5.72
N SER A 134 -1.15 -3.34 -5.06
CA SER A 134 -2.46 -3.93 -5.23
C SER A 134 -3.16 -4.18 -3.90
N TYR A 135 -4.47 -4.20 -3.91
CA TYR A 135 -5.31 -4.58 -2.76
C TYR A 135 -5.86 -6.00 -2.88
N GLY A 136 -5.42 -6.77 -3.87
CA GLY A 136 -5.83 -8.14 -4.11
C GLY A 136 -4.72 -9.14 -3.77
N ALA A 137 -4.98 -10.07 -2.86
CA ALA A 137 -3.98 -11.08 -2.43
C ALA A 137 -3.48 -11.98 -3.58
N TYR A 138 -4.28 -12.13 -4.64
CA TYR A 138 -3.96 -12.99 -5.80
C TYR A 138 -3.62 -12.21 -7.06
N SER A 139 -3.59 -10.88 -7.01
CA SER A 139 -3.38 -10.04 -8.20
C SER A 139 -2.03 -10.31 -8.88
N THR A 140 -0.97 -10.55 -8.11
CA THR A 140 0.36 -10.85 -8.65
C THR A 140 0.33 -12.13 -9.49
N ALA A 141 -0.21 -13.24 -8.95
CA ALA A 141 -0.29 -14.50 -9.67
C ALA A 141 -1.14 -14.38 -10.94
N THR A 142 -2.31 -13.74 -10.85
CA THR A 142 -3.19 -13.50 -12.01
C THR A 142 -2.51 -12.66 -13.08
N ASN A 143 -1.75 -11.63 -12.71
CA ASN A 143 -1.05 -10.77 -13.65
C ASN A 143 0.18 -11.45 -14.28
N ILE A 144 0.82 -12.39 -13.59
CA ILE A 144 1.84 -13.26 -14.18
C ILE A 144 1.20 -14.22 -15.19
N GLU A 145 0.11 -14.89 -14.81
CA GLU A 145 -0.58 -15.85 -15.69
C GLU A 145 -1.09 -15.22 -17.00
N ASN A 146 -1.55 -13.98 -16.95
CA ASN A 146 -2.04 -13.27 -18.15
C ASN A 146 -0.95 -12.50 -18.90
N GLY A 147 0.32 -12.56 -18.44
CA GLY A 147 1.47 -11.94 -19.09
C GLY A 147 1.61 -10.43 -18.85
N THR A 148 0.86 -9.85 -17.91
CA THR A 148 0.99 -8.44 -17.54
C THR A 148 2.26 -8.21 -16.71
N TYR A 149 2.63 -9.18 -15.84
CA TYR A 149 3.85 -9.14 -15.04
C TYR A 149 4.85 -10.20 -15.50
N THR A 150 6.10 -9.99 -15.16
CA THR A 150 7.17 -10.98 -15.35
C THR A 150 6.99 -12.16 -14.39
N GLU A 151 7.52 -13.33 -14.74
CA GLU A 151 7.51 -14.53 -13.89
C GLU A 151 8.26 -14.35 -12.58
N THR A 152 9.16 -13.36 -12.51
CA THR A 152 9.96 -13.02 -11.33
C THR A 152 9.32 -11.95 -10.45
N SER A 153 8.15 -11.45 -10.81
CA SER A 153 7.38 -10.52 -9.98
C SER A 153 6.90 -11.21 -8.70
N GLN A 154 7.14 -10.58 -7.55
CA GLN A 154 6.73 -11.07 -6.23
C GLN A 154 5.99 -9.99 -5.45
N SER A 155 4.98 -10.41 -4.69
CA SER A 155 4.33 -9.56 -3.70
C SER A 155 5.11 -9.57 -2.39
N PHE A 156 5.20 -8.43 -1.74
CA PHE A 156 5.82 -8.26 -0.43
C PHE A 156 5.01 -7.30 0.45
N GLN A 157 5.31 -7.31 1.74
CA GLN A 157 4.63 -6.51 2.76
C GLN A 157 5.65 -6.06 3.81
N PHE A 158 5.30 -5.03 4.58
CA PHE A 158 6.09 -4.67 5.75
C PHE A 158 5.89 -5.69 6.88
N ASP A 159 6.91 -5.89 7.71
CA ASP A 159 6.91 -6.87 8.80
C ASP A 159 5.81 -6.63 9.84
N LYS A 160 5.43 -5.38 10.08
CA LYS A 160 4.30 -5.03 10.93
C LYS A 160 2.93 -5.35 10.32
N GLY A 161 2.93 -5.83 9.07
CA GLY A 161 1.74 -6.12 8.30
C GLY A 161 1.27 -4.93 7.46
N THR A 162 0.22 -5.16 6.69
CA THR A 162 -0.41 -4.15 5.84
C THR A 162 -1.91 -4.12 6.05
N ILE A 163 -2.52 -3.01 5.65
CA ILE A 163 -3.97 -2.81 5.76
C ILE A 163 -4.69 -3.90 4.97
N GLY A 164 -5.67 -4.52 5.59
CA GLY A 164 -6.55 -5.49 4.99
C GLY A 164 -7.98 -5.35 5.49
N ASN A 165 -8.92 -5.93 4.76
CA ASN A 165 -10.31 -6.00 5.17
C ASN A 165 -10.91 -7.36 4.81
N THR A 166 -12.00 -7.68 5.49
CA THR A 166 -12.84 -8.82 5.17
C THR A 166 -14.12 -8.30 4.51
N ASN A 167 -14.53 -8.94 3.42
CA ASN A 167 -15.78 -8.65 2.74
C ASN A 167 -16.85 -9.62 3.22
N TYR A 168 -18.06 -9.12 3.45
CA TYR A 168 -19.18 -9.87 3.99
C TYR A 168 -20.36 -9.85 3.02
N ILE A 169 -21.19 -10.87 3.11
CA ILE A 169 -22.51 -10.94 2.49
C ILE A 169 -23.54 -10.92 3.63
N ALA A 170 -24.50 -10.00 3.56
CA ALA A 170 -25.64 -9.98 4.47
C ALA A 170 -26.55 -11.18 4.19
N ILE A 171 -27.11 -11.76 5.25
CA ILE A 171 -27.99 -12.92 5.21
C ILE A 171 -29.42 -12.47 5.54
#